data_7e2468e2c9e96df4c5c7c19831d582ad
#
_entry.id   7e2468e2c9e96df4c5c7c19831d582ad
#
_cell.length_a   1.000
_cell.length_b   1.000
_cell.length_c   1.000
_cell.angle_alpha   90.00
_cell.angle_beta   90.00
_cell.angle_gamma   90.00
#
_symmetry.space_group_name_H-M   'P 1'
#
loop_
_entity.id
_entity.type
_entity.pdbx_description
1 polymer ?
#
loop_
_entity_poly.entity_id
_entity_poly.type
_entity_poly.pdbx_seq_one_letter_code
_entity_poly.pdbx_strand_id
1 'polypeptide(L)'
;MTDLDNAKNAAARAALAELPERGIIGLGTGSTARFFIEAVATLIREGRELRGVPTSEASRVQAESLGIPLLDLEGPWDIDVTVDGADEVDPTFQLIKGGGGAHLREKIVNFASRRNVIVVDEGKLSKRLGEKWPVPVEVVRFAHGQTAAKLASAGKPILRFKEGVPFVTDAGETERTMRAIPGVVATGLFIGRADVVIVAGASGVRRLVKAPA
;
A
#
# COMPACT_ATOMS: atom_id res chain seq x y z
N MET A 1 -0.50 3.47 -24.08
CA MET A 1 -0.54 3.87 -22.64
C MET A 1 -1.50 5.04 -22.53
N THR A 2 -2.39 5.03 -21.56
CA THR A 2 -3.28 6.15 -21.24
C THR A 2 -2.51 7.24 -20.49
N ASP A 3 -3.05 8.46 -20.41
CA ASP A 3 -2.44 9.54 -19.61
C ASP A 3 -2.28 9.11 -18.14
N LEU A 4 -3.23 8.33 -17.62
CA LEU A 4 -3.15 7.77 -16.27
C LEU A 4 -2.01 6.74 -16.13
N ASP A 5 -1.76 5.92 -17.14
CA ASP A 5 -0.62 4.98 -17.13
C ASP A 5 0.71 5.73 -17.18
N ASN A 6 0.79 6.82 -17.96
CA ASN A 6 1.96 7.68 -18.01
C ASN A 6 2.25 8.32 -16.64
N ALA A 7 1.23 8.82 -15.95
CA ALA A 7 1.35 9.37 -14.61
C ALA A 7 1.83 8.30 -13.61
N LYS A 8 1.23 7.11 -13.61
CA LYS A 8 1.64 6.00 -12.75
C LYS A 8 3.10 5.58 -13.00
N ASN A 9 3.50 5.47 -14.27
CA ASN A 9 4.88 5.15 -14.63
C ASN A 9 5.84 6.25 -14.16
N ALA A 10 5.49 7.51 -14.30
CA ALA A 10 6.30 8.64 -13.84
C ALA A 10 6.49 8.61 -12.31
N ALA A 11 5.41 8.38 -11.54
CA ALA A 11 5.51 8.22 -10.08
C ALA A 11 6.38 7.02 -9.69
N ALA A 12 6.19 5.88 -10.34
CA ALA A 12 6.97 4.67 -10.10
C ALA A 12 8.46 4.87 -10.36
N ARG A 13 8.81 5.54 -11.47
CA ARG A 13 10.21 5.87 -11.81
C ARG A 13 10.82 6.87 -10.83
N ALA A 14 10.08 7.87 -10.39
CA ALA A 14 10.55 8.82 -9.39
C ALA A 14 10.90 8.13 -8.04
N ALA A 15 10.19 7.05 -7.70
CA ALA A 15 10.47 6.26 -6.51
C ALA A 15 11.81 5.51 -6.55
N LEU A 16 12.41 5.31 -7.72
CA LEU A 16 13.72 4.67 -7.84
C LEU A 16 14.85 5.46 -7.15
N ALA A 17 14.68 6.77 -7.01
CA ALA A 17 15.61 7.63 -6.27
C ALA A 17 15.60 7.38 -4.75
N GLU A 18 14.59 6.70 -4.24
CA GLU A 18 14.49 6.32 -2.82
C GLU A 18 15.18 4.99 -2.49
N LEU A 19 15.59 4.23 -3.53
CA LEU A 19 16.20 2.91 -3.38
C LEU A 19 17.69 2.99 -3.07
N PRO A 20 18.21 2.12 -2.19
CA PRO A 20 19.66 1.97 -1.99
C PRO A 20 20.31 1.32 -3.22
N GLU A 21 21.64 1.42 -3.32
CA GLU A 21 22.43 0.69 -4.33
C GLU A 21 22.38 -0.84 -4.10
N ARG A 22 22.31 -1.21 -2.82
CA ARG A 22 22.29 -2.60 -2.37
C ARG A 22 21.33 -2.71 -1.19
N GLY A 23 20.47 -3.78 -1.16
CA GLY A 23 19.60 -3.98 -0.01
C GLY A 23 18.35 -4.80 -0.30
N ILE A 24 17.44 -4.79 0.66
CA ILE A 24 16.16 -5.49 0.60
C ILE A 24 15.05 -4.46 0.41
N ILE A 25 14.21 -4.70 -0.60
CA ILE A 25 13.11 -3.78 -0.94
C ILE A 25 11.76 -4.49 -0.92
N GLY A 26 10.75 -3.81 -0.38
CA GLY A 26 9.37 -4.25 -0.49
C GLY A 26 8.79 -3.89 -1.86
N LEU A 27 8.22 -4.88 -2.54
CA LEU A 27 7.59 -4.75 -3.84
C LEU A 27 6.07 -4.67 -3.67
N GLY A 28 5.53 -3.47 -3.80
CA GLY A 28 4.12 -3.16 -3.59
C GLY A 28 3.15 -3.85 -4.54
N THR A 29 1.88 -3.58 -4.35
CA THR A 29 0.77 -4.18 -5.12
C THR A 29 -0.03 -3.10 -5.84
N GLY A 30 -0.60 -3.44 -6.99
CA GLY A 30 -1.49 -2.59 -7.77
C GLY A 30 -0.86 -1.99 -9.03
N SER A 31 -1.66 -1.22 -9.75
CA SER A 31 -1.31 -0.76 -11.11
C SER A 31 -0.09 0.17 -11.16
N THR A 32 0.15 0.98 -10.13
CA THR A 32 1.35 1.83 -10.05
C THR A 32 2.57 1.02 -9.63
N ALA A 33 2.43 0.12 -8.66
CA ALA A 33 3.51 -0.74 -8.20
C ALA A 33 4.03 -1.68 -9.31
N ARG A 34 3.17 -2.08 -10.25
CA ARG A 34 3.59 -2.86 -11.43
C ARG A 34 4.68 -2.15 -12.23
N PHE A 35 4.54 -0.85 -12.50
CA PHE A 35 5.55 -0.06 -13.20
C PHE A 35 6.85 0.08 -12.37
N PHE A 36 6.71 0.16 -11.04
CA PHE A 36 7.87 0.18 -10.16
C PHE A 36 8.65 -1.14 -10.23
N ILE A 37 7.98 -2.29 -10.17
CA ILE A 37 8.63 -3.62 -10.29
C ILE A 37 9.37 -3.76 -11.62
N GLU A 38 8.77 -3.32 -12.74
CA GLU A 38 9.40 -3.30 -14.07
C GLU A 38 10.68 -2.44 -14.08
N ALA A 39 10.62 -1.27 -13.45
CA ALA A 39 11.76 -0.36 -13.36
C ALA A 39 12.88 -0.89 -12.45
N VAL A 40 12.54 -1.54 -11.33
CA VAL A 40 13.50 -2.24 -10.45
C VAL A 40 14.26 -3.34 -11.19
N ALA A 41 13.56 -4.15 -11.99
CA ALA A 41 14.21 -5.18 -12.80
C ALA A 41 15.25 -4.61 -13.77
N THR A 42 15.02 -3.39 -14.25
CA THR A 42 16.01 -2.69 -15.09
C THR A 42 17.25 -2.30 -14.27
N LEU A 43 17.06 -1.71 -13.09
CA LEU A 43 18.19 -1.34 -12.21
C LEU A 43 19.04 -2.55 -11.81
N ILE A 44 18.41 -3.70 -11.54
CA ILE A 44 19.14 -4.94 -11.23
C ILE A 44 19.98 -5.40 -12.42
N ARG A 45 19.44 -5.34 -13.62
CA ARG A 45 20.20 -5.66 -14.86
C ARG A 45 21.35 -4.67 -15.12
N GLU A 46 21.22 -3.44 -14.64
CA GLU A 46 22.25 -2.41 -14.70
C GLU A 46 23.28 -2.52 -13.55
N GLY A 47 23.14 -3.52 -12.67
CA GLY A 47 24.14 -3.86 -11.66
C GLY A 47 23.77 -3.52 -10.21
N ARG A 48 22.55 -3.00 -9.92
CA ARG A 48 22.14 -2.83 -8.53
C ARG A 48 21.89 -4.18 -7.84
N GLU A 49 22.36 -4.27 -6.60
CA GLU A 49 22.27 -5.50 -5.79
C GLU A 49 21.01 -5.47 -4.90
N LEU A 50 19.83 -5.57 -5.51
CA LEU A 50 18.55 -5.52 -4.79
C LEU A 50 17.89 -6.89 -4.74
N ARG A 51 17.24 -7.19 -3.60
CA ARG A 51 16.38 -8.36 -3.41
C ARG A 51 14.99 -7.92 -2.96
N GLY A 52 13.95 -8.59 -3.45
CA GLY A 52 12.57 -8.19 -3.25
C GLY A 52 11.81 -9.01 -2.21
N VAL A 53 10.89 -8.36 -1.49
CA VAL A 53 9.84 -8.99 -0.68
C VAL A 53 8.49 -8.55 -1.26
N PRO A 54 7.72 -9.42 -1.91
CA PRO A 54 6.47 -9.04 -2.57
C PRO A 54 5.31 -8.93 -1.57
N THR A 55 4.49 -7.89 -1.72
CA THR A 55 3.30 -7.66 -0.88
C THR A 55 2.06 -8.44 -1.34
N SER A 56 2.14 -9.12 -2.48
CA SER A 56 1.05 -9.96 -3.00
C SER A 56 1.58 -11.06 -3.91
N GLU A 57 0.71 -12.04 -4.20
CA GLU A 57 1.02 -13.10 -5.17
C GLU A 57 1.23 -12.53 -6.58
N ALA A 58 0.44 -11.54 -6.97
CA ALA A 58 0.61 -10.90 -8.28
C ALA A 58 1.98 -10.20 -8.41
N SER A 59 2.43 -9.51 -7.36
CA SER A 59 3.76 -8.88 -7.32
C SER A 59 4.88 -9.91 -7.32
N ARG A 60 4.68 -11.06 -6.65
CA ARG A 60 5.63 -12.17 -6.64
C ARG A 60 5.83 -12.73 -8.05
N VAL A 61 4.73 -13.10 -8.71
CA VAL A 61 4.75 -13.67 -10.06
C VAL A 61 5.40 -12.70 -11.06
N GLN A 62 5.06 -11.42 -10.98
CA GLN A 62 5.67 -10.39 -11.84
C GLN A 62 7.18 -10.27 -11.58
N ALA A 63 7.60 -10.18 -10.32
CA ALA A 63 9.01 -10.05 -9.97
C ALA A 63 9.84 -11.26 -10.45
N GLU A 64 9.33 -12.48 -10.24
CA GLU A 64 9.96 -13.72 -10.72
C GLU A 64 10.09 -13.73 -12.25
N SER A 65 9.02 -13.35 -12.97
CA SER A 65 9.04 -13.30 -14.44
C SER A 65 10.06 -12.31 -15.01
N LEU A 66 10.40 -11.28 -14.23
CA LEU A 66 11.38 -10.25 -14.57
C LEU A 66 12.80 -10.56 -14.06
N GLY A 67 13.00 -11.70 -13.37
CA GLY A 67 14.29 -12.11 -12.84
C GLY A 67 14.74 -11.32 -11.61
N ILE A 68 13.83 -10.70 -10.86
CA ILE A 68 14.16 -10.05 -9.59
C ILE A 68 14.41 -11.13 -8.53
N PRO A 69 15.59 -11.17 -7.86
CA PRO A 69 15.83 -12.09 -6.75
C PRO A 69 14.86 -11.80 -5.59
N LEU A 70 14.11 -12.79 -5.16
CA LEU A 70 13.20 -12.68 -4.03
C LEU A 70 13.77 -13.35 -2.78
N LEU A 71 13.39 -12.81 -1.62
CA LEU A 71 13.64 -13.45 -0.34
C LEU A 71 12.57 -14.52 -0.04
N ASP A 72 12.92 -15.43 0.86
CA ASP A 72 11.96 -16.36 1.43
C ASP A 72 10.79 -15.61 2.08
N LEU A 73 9.57 -16.14 1.89
CA LEU A 73 8.34 -15.51 2.39
C LEU A 73 8.09 -15.75 3.89
N GLU A 74 8.86 -16.62 4.52
CA GLU A 74 8.74 -16.93 5.95
C GLU A 74 9.32 -15.81 6.84
N GLY A 75 10.25 -14.98 6.30
CA GLY A 75 10.93 -13.95 7.09
C GLY A 75 11.88 -14.57 8.16
N PRO A 76 12.32 -13.78 9.16
CA PRO A 76 12.12 -12.34 9.29
C PRO A 76 12.90 -11.54 8.24
N TRP A 77 12.40 -10.35 7.89
CA TRP A 77 13.06 -9.45 6.96
C TRP A 77 13.46 -8.14 7.63
N ASP A 78 14.60 -7.59 7.24
CA ASP A 78 15.01 -6.23 7.54
C ASP A 78 14.98 -5.42 6.24
N ILE A 79 13.82 -4.89 5.90
CA ILE A 79 13.55 -4.23 4.63
C ILE A 79 14.00 -2.77 4.72
N ASP A 80 14.89 -2.35 3.82
CA ASP A 80 15.40 -0.97 3.79
C ASP A 80 14.32 0.01 3.37
N VAL A 81 13.61 -0.29 2.27
CA VAL A 81 12.52 0.56 1.77
C VAL A 81 11.45 -0.28 1.08
N THR A 82 10.20 0.01 1.39
CA THR A 82 9.05 -0.50 0.62
C THR A 82 8.49 0.61 -0.24
N VAL A 83 8.25 0.31 -1.52
CA VAL A 83 7.52 1.18 -2.44
C VAL A 83 6.19 0.52 -2.78
N ASP A 84 5.10 1.19 -2.47
CA ASP A 84 3.75 0.63 -2.67
C ASP A 84 2.74 1.71 -3.08
N GLY A 85 1.60 1.30 -3.62
CA GLY A 85 0.48 2.18 -3.90
C GLY A 85 -0.40 2.44 -2.70
N ALA A 86 -1.39 3.34 -2.87
CA ALA A 86 -2.50 3.49 -1.95
C ALA A 86 -3.81 3.72 -2.72
N ASP A 87 -4.93 3.37 -2.10
CA ASP A 87 -6.25 3.66 -2.64
C ASP A 87 -6.68 5.09 -2.31
N GLU A 88 -6.24 5.60 -1.16
CA GLU A 88 -6.49 6.96 -0.70
C GLU A 88 -5.37 7.45 0.23
N VAL A 89 -5.04 8.75 0.15
CA VAL A 89 -4.01 9.42 0.97
C VAL A 89 -4.55 10.74 1.46
N ASP A 90 -4.47 10.99 2.76
CA ASP A 90 -4.84 12.26 3.37
C ASP A 90 -3.62 13.21 3.57
N PRO A 91 -3.84 14.50 3.88
CA PRO A 91 -2.75 15.48 4.07
C PRO A 91 -1.80 15.16 5.23
N THR A 92 -2.20 14.28 6.15
CA THR A 92 -1.38 13.84 7.29
C THR A 92 -0.64 12.53 7.02
N PHE A 93 -0.63 12.07 5.76
CA PHE A 93 0.02 10.83 5.31
C PHE A 93 -0.59 9.56 5.91
N GLN A 94 -1.87 9.62 6.30
CA GLN A 94 -2.64 8.42 6.59
C GLN A 94 -3.17 7.83 5.28
N LEU A 95 -3.29 6.50 5.23
CA LEU A 95 -3.63 5.81 3.99
C LEU A 95 -4.83 4.88 4.16
N ILE A 96 -5.60 4.72 3.09
CA ILE A 96 -6.41 3.53 2.85
C ILE A 96 -5.73 2.70 1.78
N LYS A 97 -5.55 1.41 2.04
CA LYS A 97 -5.01 0.41 1.13
C LYS A 97 -5.88 -0.85 1.17
N GLY A 98 -5.69 -1.72 0.20
CA GLY A 98 -6.37 -3.00 0.19
C GLY A 98 -7.52 -3.12 -0.80
N GLY A 99 -7.70 -2.14 -1.67
CA GLY A 99 -8.63 -2.24 -2.79
C GLY A 99 -8.42 -3.50 -3.63
N GLY A 100 -7.18 -3.99 -3.74
CA GLY A 100 -6.81 -5.25 -4.40
C GLY A 100 -6.93 -6.52 -3.54
N GLY A 101 -7.26 -6.43 -2.22
CA GLY A 101 -7.39 -7.57 -1.32
C GLY A 101 -6.07 -8.07 -0.71
N ALA A 102 -4.98 -7.33 -0.81
CA ALA A 102 -3.65 -7.73 -0.33
C ALA A 102 -3.21 -7.02 0.97
N HIS A 103 -4.08 -6.21 1.57
CA HIS A 103 -3.68 -5.26 2.63
C HIS A 103 -3.05 -5.89 3.88
N LEU A 104 -3.34 -7.15 4.22
CA LEU A 104 -2.66 -7.83 5.33
C LEU A 104 -1.18 -8.05 5.00
N ARG A 105 -0.86 -8.62 3.83
CA ARG A 105 0.52 -8.78 3.36
C ARG A 105 1.22 -7.43 3.18
N GLU A 106 0.53 -6.46 2.57
CA GLU A 106 1.02 -5.09 2.43
C GLU A 106 1.38 -4.48 3.80
N LYS A 107 0.51 -4.69 4.81
CA LYS A 107 0.74 -4.19 6.17
C LYS A 107 1.94 -4.85 6.83
N ILE A 108 2.10 -6.18 6.70
CA ILE A 108 3.24 -6.92 7.26
C ILE A 108 4.56 -6.39 6.66
N VAL A 109 4.66 -6.29 5.34
CA VAL A 109 5.85 -5.80 4.65
C VAL A 109 6.14 -4.34 5.00
N ASN A 110 5.11 -3.49 5.03
CA ASN A 110 5.23 -2.09 5.43
C ASN A 110 5.76 -1.93 6.88
N PHE A 111 5.30 -2.77 7.81
CA PHE A 111 5.77 -2.76 9.20
C PHE A 111 7.20 -3.30 9.34
N ALA A 112 7.63 -4.21 8.49
CA ALA A 112 9.00 -4.74 8.44
C ALA A 112 9.99 -3.77 7.76
N SER A 113 9.51 -2.65 7.22
CA SER A 113 10.32 -1.70 6.45
C SER A 113 10.78 -0.53 7.31
N ARG A 114 12.05 -0.17 7.17
CA ARG A 114 12.64 1.03 7.78
C ARG A 114 12.05 2.30 7.20
N ARG A 115 11.66 2.26 5.93
CA ARG A 115 11.09 3.39 5.20
C ARG A 115 9.98 2.93 4.24
N ASN A 116 8.92 3.72 4.18
CA ASN A 116 7.77 3.46 3.32
C ASN A 116 7.52 4.63 2.36
N VAL A 117 7.61 4.36 1.08
CA VAL A 117 7.38 5.28 -0.03
C VAL A 117 6.08 4.93 -0.72
N ILE A 118 5.15 5.84 -0.77
CA ILE A 118 3.84 5.64 -1.37
C ILE A 118 3.79 6.35 -2.72
N VAL A 119 3.43 5.61 -3.76
CA VAL A 119 3.34 6.10 -5.14
C VAL A 119 1.90 6.12 -5.61
N VAL A 120 1.39 7.31 -5.94
CA VAL A 120 -0.01 7.52 -6.31
C VAL A 120 -0.16 8.53 -7.45
N ASP A 121 -1.30 8.47 -8.13
CA ASP A 121 -1.78 9.59 -8.95
C ASP A 121 -2.56 10.59 -8.09
N GLU A 122 -2.73 11.84 -8.62
CA GLU A 122 -3.44 12.91 -7.90
C GLU A 122 -4.88 12.53 -7.52
N GLY A 123 -5.51 11.65 -8.27
CA GLY A 123 -6.86 11.17 -7.97
C GLY A 123 -6.99 10.43 -6.63
N LYS A 124 -5.85 9.98 -6.06
CA LYS A 124 -5.81 9.28 -4.76
C LYS A 124 -5.71 10.21 -3.56
N LEU A 125 -5.47 11.51 -3.77
CA LEU A 125 -5.41 12.47 -2.68
C LEU A 125 -6.82 12.88 -2.25
N SER A 126 -7.06 12.88 -0.94
CA SER A 126 -8.32 13.29 -0.30
C SER A 126 -8.05 14.30 0.82
N LYS A 127 -9.06 15.04 1.23
CA LYS A 127 -8.97 15.91 2.42
C LYS A 127 -9.00 15.10 3.71
N ARG A 128 -9.68 13.97 3.69
CA ARG A 128 -9.72 12.96 4.77
C ARG A 128 -10.00 11.59 4.17
N LEU A 129 -9.60 10.54 4.88
CA LEU A 129 -9.82 9.17 4.46
C LEU A 129 -11.33 8.81 4.42
N GLY A 130 -11.69 7.93 3.50
CA GLY A 130 -13.07 7.46 3.30
C GLY A 130 -13.91 8.36 2.40
N GLU A 131 -13.35 9.43 1.82
CA GLU A 131 -14.08 10.26 0.83
C GLU A 131 -14.22 9.57 -0.51
N LYS A 132 -13.20 8.79 -0.90
CA LYS A 132 -13.12 8.17 -2.23
C LYS A 132 -13.12 6.65 -2.16
N TRP A 133 -12.68 6.09 -1.05
CA TRP A 133 -12.47 4.66 -0.92
C TRP A 133 -12.95 4.12 0.44
N PRO A 134 -13.72 3.01 0.45
CA PRO A 134 -14.09 2.35 1.71
C PRO A 134 -12.87 1.73 2.38
N VAL A 135 -12.91 1.61 3.71
CA VAL A 135 -11.88 0.91 4.47
C VAL A 135 -12.07 -0.60 4.30
N PRO A 136 -11.17 -1.33 3.64
CA PRO A 136 -11.22 -2.78 3.63
C PRO A 136 -10.96 -3.33 5.04
N VAL A 137 -11.70 -4.38 5.42
CA VAL A 137 -11.51 -5.08 6.69
C VAL A 137 -11.44 -6.57 6.40
N GLU A 138 -10.33 -7.20 6.75
CA GLU A 138 -10.18 -8.65 6.67
C GLU A 138 -10.67 -9.29 7.97
N VAL A 139 -11.53 -10.28 7.84
CA VAL A 139 -12.15 -10.98 8.96
C VAL A 139 -12.00 -12.49 8.80
N VAL A 140 -11.98 -13.22 9.92
CA VAL A 140 -12.05 -14.68 9.89
C VAL A 140 -13.41 -15.12 9.31
N ARG A 141 -13.42 -16.22 8.57
CA ARG A 141 -14.65 -16.73 7.94
C ARG A 141 -15.67 -17.23 8.95
N PHE A 142 -15.21 -17.80 10.06
CA PHE A 142 -16.11 -18.30 11.11
C PHE A 142 -16.92 -17.15 11.70
N ALA A 143 -18.24 -17.29 11.69
CA ALA A 143 -19.19 -16.34 12.28
C ALA A 143 -18.99 -14.87 11.82
N HIS A 144 -18.53 -14.64 10.59
CA HIS A 144 -18.26 -13.29 10.05
C HIS A 144 -19.46 -12.34 10.16
N GLY A 145 -20.68 -12.86 10.18
CA GLY A 145 -21.90 -12.07 10.43
C GLY A 145 -21.93 -11.42 11.81
N GLN A 146 -21.38 -12.08 12.86
CA GLN A 146 -21.26 -11.49 14.20
C GLN A 146 -20.20 -10.38 14.21
N THR A 147 -19.07 -10.60 13.54
CA THR A 147 -18.04 -9.57 13.37
C THR A 147 -18.59 -8.37 12.60
N ALA A 148 -19.34 -8.58 11.52
CA ALA A 148 -19.99 -7.52 10.76
C ALA A 148 -20.98 -6.71 11.61
N ALA A 149 -21.80 -7.40 12.43
CA ALA A 149 -22.74 -6.72 13.34
C ALA A 149 -22.01 -5.80 14.34
N LYS A 150 -20.82 -6.18 14.82
CA LYS A 150 -20.00 -5.33 15.70
C LYS A 150 -19.31 -4.18 14.93
N LEU A 151 -18.87 -4.43 13.70
CA LEU A 151 -18.32 -3.39 12.82
C LEU A 151 -19.33 -2.29 12.47
N ALA A 152 -20.65 -2.57 12.61
CA ALA A 152 -21.68 -1.57 12.39
C ALA A 152 -21.57 -0.34 13.32
N SER A 153 -20.90 -0.43 14.46
CA SER A 153 -20.59 0.71 15.32
C SER A 153 -19.55 1.68 14.71
N ALA A 154 -18.70 1.18 13.79
CA ALA A 154 -17.66 1.97 13.13
C ALA A 154 -18.06 2.42 11.71
N GLY A 155 -19.20 1.92 11.18
CA GLY A 155 -19.67 2.26 9.85
C GLY A 155 -20.68 1.26 9.32
N LYS A 156 -21.00 1.31 8.04
CA LYS A 156 -21.90 0.34 7.38
C LYS A 156 -21.06 -0.81 6.79
N PRO A 157 -20.97 -1.97 7.46
CA PRO A 157 -20.23 -3.09 6.92
C PRO A 157 -20.95 -3.69 5.72
N ILE A 158 -20.22 -3.91 4.65
CA ILE A 158 -20.72 -4.55 3.43
C ILE A 158 -19.78 -5.70 3.12
N LEU A 159 -20.35 -6.91 3.03
CA LEU A 159 -19.58 -8.07 2.62
C LEU A 159 -19.12 -7.84 1.17
N ARG A 160 -17.82 -7.94 0.96
CA ARG A 160 -17.21 -7.57 -0.31
C ARG A 160 -17.46 -8.62 -1.38
N PHE A 161 -18.54 -8.41 -2.11
CA PHE A 161 -18.70 -8.97 -3.45
C PHE A 161 -18.58 -7.87 -4.53
N LYS A 162 -18.93 -6.65 -4.23
CA LYS A 162 -18.70 -5.35 -4.91
C LYS A 162 -19.52 -4.25 -4.23
N GLU A 163 -18.86 -3.11 -3.90
CA GLU A 163 -19.40 -1.76 -3.55
C GLU A 163 -19.97 -1.48 -2.14
N GLY A 164 -19.54 -0.33 -1.56
CA GLY A 164 -20.16 0.37 -0.45
C GLY A 164 -19.21 0.95 0.61
N VAL A 165 -19.44 2.19 1.04
CA VAL A 165 -18.50 3.09 1.79
C VAL A 165 -18.98 3.46 3.18
N PRO A 166 -18.12 3.55 4.22
CA PRO A 166 -18.27 4.50 5.32
C PRO A 166 -17.13 5.51 5.44
N PHE A 167 -17.45 6.74 5.90
CA PHE A 167 -16.49 7.78 6.24
C PHE A 167 -15.69 7.44 7.51
N VAL A 168 -14.40 7.82 7.50
CA VAL A 168 -13.49 7.72 8.65
C VAL A 168 -13.23 9.13 9.16
N THR A 169 -13.70 9.45 10.36
CA THR A 169 -13.51 10.79 10.97
C THR A 169 -12.16 10.92 11.65
N ASP A 170 -11.73 9.91 12.39
CA ASP A 170 -10.38 9.76 12.95
C ASP A 170 -9.86 8.37 12.56
N ALA A 171 -8.87 8.35 11.68
CA ALA A 171 -8.35 7.10 11.13
C ALA A 171 -7.67 6.23 12.21
N GLY A 172 -6.94 6.86 13.15
CA GLY A 172 -6.25 6.16 14.22
C GLY A 172 -7.20 5.56 15.25
N GLU A 173 -8.21 6.31 15.67
CA GLU A 173 -9.25 5.80 16.59
C GLU A 173 -10.09 4.72 15.91
N THR A 174 -10.45 4.93 14.65
CA THR A 174 -11.21 3.96 13.86
C THR A 174 -10.44 2.65 13.70
N GLU A 175 -9.13 2.68 13.43
CA GLU A 175 -8.32 1.47 13.35
C GLU A 175 -8.27 0.74 14.69
N ARG A 176 -8.03 1.45 15.80
CA ARG A 176 -8.02 0.83 17.14
C ARG A 176 -9.34 0.16 17.47
N THR A 177 -10.44 0.85 17.24
CA THR A 177 -11.80 0.36 17.50
C THR A 177 -12.11 -0.88 16.67
N MET A 178 -11.83 -0.85 15.36
CA MET A 178 -12.08 -2.00 14.48
C MET A 178 -11.22 -3.20 14.88
N ARG A 179 -9.95 -3.00 15.17
CA ARG A 179 -9.03 -4.09 15.56
C ARG A 179 -9.33 -4.73 16.89
N ALA A 180 -10.03 -4.03 17.78
CA ALA A 180 -10.49 -4.60 19.05
C ALA A 180 -11.68 -5.55 18.90
N ILE A 181 -12.33 -5.59 17.72
CA ILE A 181 -13.47 -6.46 17.47
C ILE A 181 -13.00 -7.89 17.21
N PRO A 182 -13.45 -8.90 17.99
CA PRO A 182 -13.11 -10.29 17.73
C PRO A 182 -13.47 -10.72 16.30
N GLY A 183 -12.54 -11.39 15.64
CA GLY A 183 -12.69 -11.83 14.26
C GLY A 183 -12.12 -10.87 13.21
N VAL A 184 -11.77 -9.64 13.57
CA VAL A 184 -11.01 -8.74 12.67
C VAL A 184 -9.54 -9.13 12.69
N VAL A 185 -9.01 -9.42 11.49
CA VAL A 185 -7.60 -9.79 11.28
C VAL A 185 -6.77 -8.54 10.96
N ALA A 186 -7.21 -7.74 10.01
CA ALA A 186 -6.54 -6.50 9.60
C ALA A 186 -7.54 -5.49 9.03
N THR A 187 -7.15 -4.21 9.07
CA THR A 187 -7.85 -3.13 8.37
C THR A 187 -6.98 -2.56 7.26
N GLY A 188 -7.58 -1.97 6.27
CA GLY A 188 -6.89 -1.21 5.22
C GLY A 188 -6.42 0.18 5.65
N LEU A 189 -6.53 0.55 6.92
CA LEU A 189 -5.99 1.79 7.46
C LEU A 189 -4.50 1.64 7.78
N PHE A 190 -3.66 2.51 7.25
CA PHE A 190 -2.21 2.55 7.48
C PHE A 190 -1.86 3.88 8.14
N ILE A 191 -1.84 3.88 9.48
CA ILE A 191 -1.70 5.07 10.30
C ILE A 191 -0.24 5.30 10.66
N GLY A 192 0.29 6.49 10.31
CA GLY A 192 1.68 6.88 10.57
C GLY A 192 2.72 6.04 9.82
N ARG A 193 2.34 5.38 8.72
CA ARG A 193 3.15 4.37 8.02
C ARG A 193 3.68 4.80 6.65
N ALA A 194 3.46 6.04 6.23
CA ALA A 194 4.05 6.62 5.03
C ALA A 194 5.09 7.68 5.43
N ASP A 195 6.30 7.57 4.90
CA ASP A 195 7.41 8.51 5.13
C ASP A 195 7.52 9.49 3.96
N VAL A 196 7.28 8.98 2.75
CA VAL A 196 7.30 9.75 1.51
C VAL A 196 6.06 9.40 0.68
N VAL A 197 5.44 10.42 0.09
CA VAL A 197 4.37 10.25 -0.90
C VAL A 197 4.83 10.88 -2.22
N ILE A 198 4.90 10.10 -3.28
CA ILE A 198 5.22 10.54 -4.63
C ILE A 198 3.93 10.59 -5.42
N VAL A 199 3.56 11.78 -5.85
CA VAL A 199 2.30 12.06 -6.52
C VAL A 199 2.58 12.48 -7.96
N ALA A 200 2.03 11.75 -8.92
CA ALA A 200 2.03 12.17 -10.31
C ALA A 200 0.68 12.74 -10.72
N GLY A 201 0.72 13.84 -11.43
CA GLY A 201 -0.46 14.54 -11.95
C GLY A 201 -0.15 15.35 -13.21
N ALA A 202 -1.10 16.14 -13.66
CA ALA A 202 -0.97 16.95 -14.88
C ALA A 202 0.20 17.94 -14.83
N SER A 203 0.59 18.41 -13.64
CA SER A 203 1.73 19.31 -13.42
C SER A 203 3.08 18.60 -13.25
N GLY A 204 3.14 17.30 -13.45
CA GLY A 204 4.34 16.48 -13.28
C GLY A 204 4.34 15.66 -11.98
N VAL A 205 5.54 15.30 -11.51
CA VAL A 205 5.72 14.49 -10.31
C VAL A 205 6.12 15.35 -9.12
N ARG A 206 5.42 15.20 -8.01
CA ARG A 206 5.72 15.87 -6.73
C ARG A 206 6.14 14.84 -5.70
N ARG A 207 7.19 15.15 -4.97
CA ARG A 207 7.67 14.36 -3.83
C ARG A 207 7.32 15.10 -2.53
N LEU A 208 6.50 14.49 -1.72
CA LEU A 208 6.08 14.99 -0.42
C LEU A 208 6.76 14.16 0.67
N VAL A 209 7.28 14.80 1.70
CA VAL A 209 7.96 14.13 2.84
C VAL A 209 7.18 14.47 4.10
N LYS A 210 6.95 13.48 4.93
CA LYS A 210 6.34 13.68 6.24
C LYS A 210 7.27 14.56 7.08
N ALA A 211 6.72 15.61 7.67
CA ALA A 211 7.48 16.43 8.61
C ALA A 211 7.95 15.57 9.80
N PRO A 212 9.16 15.80 10.33
CA PRO A 212 9.57 15.20 11.58
C PRO A 212 8.59 15.58 12.69
N ALA A 213 8.27 14.63 13.56
CA ALA A 213 7.38 14.82 14.70
C ALA A 213 8.05 15.68 15.77
#